data_8090f5e3c5fc541029dd659cf0f0e671
#
_entry.id   8090f5e3c5fc541029dd659cf0f0e671
#
_cell.length_a   1.000
_cell.length_b   1.000
_cell.length_c   1.000
_cell.angle_alpha   90.00
_cell.angle_beta   90.00
_cell.angle_gamma   90.00
#
_symmetry.space_group_name_H-M   'P 1'
#
loop_
_entity.id
_entity.type
_entity.pdbx_description
1 polymer ?
#
loop_
_entity_poly.entity_id
_entity_poly.type
_entity_poly.pdbx_seq_one_letter_code
_entity_poly.pdbx_strand_id
1 'polypeptide(L)'
;AVAVSDEGLYEGIKFYQNAAGGVPGPFDCWIVLRGLKTLAVRMRQHEENALAVAEFLQGHPEVETVLYPGLPDHPQHELAKKQMSGFSGMVSFTLKGGTEAAYAAVQKTRVFHFAESLGGVESLITHPATMTHAAIPREQREARGVTDGLMRLSVGIEDKKDLISDLVRAISPV
;
A
#
# COMPACT_ATOMS: atom_id res chain seq x y z
N ALA A 1 2.52 -18.13 0.50
CA ALA A 1 2.68 -19.30 -0.38
C ALA A 1 3.89 -19.06 -1.30
N VAL A 2 4.59 -20.15 -1.65
CA VAL A 2 5.68 -20.15 -2.63
C VAL A 2 5.26 -21.01 -3.80
N ALA A 3 5.41 -20.49 -5.02
CA ALA A 3 5.16 -21.24 -6.24
C ALA A 3 6.45 -21.28 -7.07
N VAL A 4 6.83 -22.44 -7.55
CA VAL A 4 8.02 -22.67 -8.37
C VAL A 4 7.67 -23.57 -9.54
N SER A 5 8.36 -23.42 -10.65
CA SER A 5 8.22 -24.27 -11.84
C SER A 5 9.32 -25.34 -11.97
N ASP A 6 10.37 -25.22 -11.17
CA ASP A 6 11.49 -26.18 -11.15
C ASP A 6 11.26 -27.21 -10.05
N GLU A 7 11.35 -28.49 -10.43
CA GLU A 7 11.07 -29.61 -9.51
C GLU A 7 12.15 -29.75 -8.43
N GLY A 8 13.42 -29.50 -8.75
CA GLY A 8 14.51 -29.55 -7.77
C GLY A 8 14.36 -28.47 -6.69
N LEU A 9 13.95 -27.25 -7.07
CA LEU A 9 13.61 -26.20 -6.13
C LEU A 9 12.38 -26.56 -5.28
N TYR A 10 11.35 -27.16 -5.89
CA TYR A 10 10.17 -27.63 -5.16
C TYR A 10 10.54 -28.66 -4.08
N GLU A 11 11.28 -29.69 -4.43
CA GLU A 11 11.67 -30.74 -3.47
C GLU A 11 12.58 -30.19 -2.36
N GLY A 12 13.50 -29.28 -2.68
CA GLY A 12 14.32 -28.60 -1.67
C GLY A 12 13.51 -27.79 -0.67
N ILE A 13 12.58 -26.95 -1.18
CA ILE A 13 11.68 -26.13 -0.32
C ILE A 13 10.79 -27.03 0.53
N LYS A 14 10.23 -28.08 -0.05
CA LYS A 14 9.38 -29.05 0.64
C LYS A 14 10.12 -29.82 1.73
N PHE A 15 11.36 -30.18 1.49
CA PHE A 15 12.23 -30.80 2.50
C PHE A 15 12.41 -29.85 3.69
N TYR A 16 12.78 -28.60 3.46
CA TYR A 16 12.92 -27.60 4.54
C TYR A 16 11.62 -27.33 5.27
N GLN A 17 10.51 -27.20 4.54
CA GLN A 17 9.19 -27.04 5.15
C GLN A 17 8.89 -28.18 6.14
N ASN A 18 9.11 -29.41 5.73
CA ASN A 18 8.88 -30.58 6.57
C ASN A 18 9.87 -30.65 7.74
N ALA A 19 11.16 -30.48 7.49
CA ALA A 19 12.22 -30.60 8.50
C ALA A 19 12.14 -29.51 9.58
N ALA A 20 11.79 -28.26 9.18
CA ALA A 20 11.68 -27.12 10.08
C ALA A 20 10.28 -26.95 10.68
N GLY A 21 9.28 -27.71 10.24
CA GLY A 21 7.90 -27.54 10.65
C GLY A 21 7.27 -26.23 10.15
N GLY A 22 7.70 -25.73 8.99
CA GLY A 22 7.25 -24.49 8.38
C GLY A 22 5.82 -24.57 7.81
N VAL A 23 4.85 -24.91 8.64
CA VAL A 23 3.43 -25.05 8.29
C VAL A 23 2.58 -24.17 9.20
N PRO A 24 1.53 -23.53 8.68
CA PRO A 24 0.61 -22.75 9.51
C PRO A 24 -0.21 -23.66 10.43
N GLY A 25 -0.60 -23.11 11.59
CA GLY A 25 -1.49 -23.80 12.52
C GLY A 25 -2.90 -24.01 11.91
N PRO A 26 -3.68 -24.98 12.44
CA PRO A 26 -5.04 -25.23 11.92
C PRO A 26 -5.96 -24.01 12.00
N PHE A 27 -5.84 -23.19 13.04
CA PHE A 27 -6.62 -21.98 13.20
C PHE A 27 -6.24 -20.91 12.15
N ASP A 28 -4.95 -20.76 11.88
CA ASP A 28 -4.44 -19.87 10.82
C ASP A 28 -4.95 -20.30 9.44
N CYS A 29 -4.91 -21.60 9.16
CA CYS A 29 -5.47 -22.17 7.94
C CYS A 29 -6.96 -21.84 7.79
N TRP A 30 -7.73 -22.01 8.87
CA TRP A 30 -9.16 -21.71 8.86
C TRP A 30 -9.45 -20.24 8.60
N ILE A 31 -8.72 -19.32 9.25
CA ILE A 31 -8.87 -17.87 9.03
C ILE A 31 -8.53 -17.50 7.58
N VAL A 32 -7.42 -18.03 7.04
CA VAL A 32 -7.02 -17.77 5.65
C VAL A 32 -8.07 -18.28 4.67
N LEU A 33 -8.54 -19.52 4.83
CA LEU A 33 -9.58 -20.10 3.99
C LEU A 33 -10.89 -19.29 4.05
N ARG A 34 -11.25 -18.81 5.24
CA ARG A 34 -12.42 -17.93 5.43
C ARG A 34 -12.22 -16.59 4.71
N GLY A 35 -11.05 -15.97 4.85
CA GLY A 35 -10.70 -14.69 4.21
C GLY A 35 -10.67 -14.76 2.68
N LEU A 36 -10.20 -15.87 2.11
CA LEU A 36 -10.15 -16.08 0.66
C LEU A 36 -11.53 -16.02 0.01
N LYS A 37 -12.59 -16.43 0.69
CA LYS A 37 -13.97 -16.43 0.13
C LYS A 37 -14.48 -15.03 -0.23
N THR A 38 -13.94 -13.98 0.38
CA THR A 38 -14.32 -12.57 0.13
C THR A 38 -13.21 -11.77 -0.54
N LEU A 39 -12.09 -12.40 -0.90
CA LEU A 39 -10.92 -11.68 -1.44
C LEU A 39 -11.27 -10.87 -2.70
N ALA A 40 -11.98 -11.47 -3.65
CA ALA A 40 -12.33 -10.81 -4.91
C ALA A 40 -13.23 -9.57 -4.70
N VAL A 41 -14.17 -9.63 -3.75
CA VAL A 41 -15.03 -8.50 -3.39
C VAL A 41 -14.22 -7.38 -2.76
N ARG A 42 -13.35 -7.73 -1.79
CA ARG A 42 -12.48 -6.77 -1.11
C ARG A 42 -11.52 -6.09 -2.09
N MET A 43 -10.89 -6.84 -2.97
CA MET A 43 -9.93 -6.28 -3.94
C MET A 43 -10.58 -5.27 -4.89
N ARG A 44 -11.83 -5.52 -5.34
CA ARG A 44 -12.57 -4.54 -6.14
C ARG A 44 -12.86 -3.25 -5.36
N GLN A 45 -13.24 -3.37 -4.09
CA GLN A 45 -13.52 -2.20 -3.26
C GLN A 45 -12.26 -1.42 -2.93
N HIS A 46 -11.14 -2.11 -2.64
CA HIS A 46 -9.82 -1.48 -2.48
C HIS A 46 -9.43 -0.66 -3.71
N GLU A 47 -9.59 -1.23 -4.90
CA GLU A 47 -9.26 -0.58 -6.16
C GLU A 47 -10.16 0.65 -6.43
N GLU A 48 -11.47 0.52 -6.27
CA GLU A 48 -12.41 1.63 -6.43
C GLU A 48 -12.07 2.80 -5.50
N ASN A 49 -11.80 2.50 -4.23
CA ASN A 49 -11.41 3.50 -3.24
C ASN A 49 -10.04 4.11 -3.56
N ALA A 50 -9.06 3.28 -3.92
CA ALA A 50 -7.71 3.75 -4.24
C ALA A 50 -7.68 4.66 -5.48
N LEU A 51 -8.46 4.34 -6.50
CA LEU A 51 -8.59 5.21 -7.68
C LEU A 51 -9.16 6.58 -7.29
N ALA A 52 -10.26 6.61 -6.54
CA ALA A 52 -10.86 7.87 -6.09
C ALA A 52 -9.91 8.69 -5.20
N VAL A 53 -9.16 8.04 -4.33
CA VAL A 53 -8.13 8.69 -3.50
C VAL A 53 -6.98 9.22 -4.36
N ALA A 54 -6.50 8.45 -5.33
CA ALA A 54 -5.41 8.85 -6.21
C ALA A 54 -5.81 10.07 -7.09
N GLU A 55 -7.02 10.07 -7.66
CA GLU A 55 -7.56 11.20 -8.42
C GLU A 55 -7.70 12.47 -7.55
N PHE A 56 -8.19 12.32 -6.33
CA PHE A 56 -8.26 13.43 -5.37
C PHE A 56 -6.87 14.01 -5.08
N LEU A 57 -5.90 13.15 -4.77
CA LEU A 57 -4.53 13.57 -4.46
C LEU A 57 -3.84 14.23 -5.65
N GLN A 58 -4.08 13.76 -6.88
CA GLN A 58 -3.51 14.32 -8.10
C GLN A 58 -3.97 15.77 -8.33
N GLY A 59 -5.19 16.10 -7.92
CA GLY A 59 -5.74 17.47 -8.00
C GLY A 59 -5.37 18.36 -6.81
N HIS A 60 -4.70 17.87 -5.77
CA HIS A 60 -4.49 18.62 -4.54
C HIS A 60 -3.24 19.52 -4.60
N PRO A 61 -3.32 20.84 -4.26
CA PRO A 61 -2.21 21.79 -4.41
C PRO A 61 -0.98 21.49 -3.57
N GLU A 62 -1.13 20.81 -2.42
CA GLU A 62 -0.03 20.44 -1.53
C GLU A 62 0.64 19.10 -1.92
N VAL A 63 0.11 18.40 -2.92
CA VAL A 63 0.69 17.17 -3.44
C VAL A 63 1.58 17.49 -4.64
N GLU A 64 2.79 16.94 -4.62
CA GLU A 64 3.77 17.10 -5.69
C GLU A 64 3.65 16.01 -6.76
N THR A 65 3.52 14.76 -6.31
CA THR A 65 3.40 13.59 -7.20
C THR A 65 2.46 12.55 -6.61
N VAL A 66 1.80 11.79 -7.47
CA VAL A 66 1.01 10.62 -7.09
C VAL A 66 1.48 9.42 -7.92
N LEU A 67 1.74 8.31 -7.26
CA LEU A 67 2.14 7.06 -7.88
C LEU A 67 1.05 6.01 -7.63
N TYR A 68 0.25 5.77 -8.64
CA TYR A 68 -0.78 4.73 -8.65
C TYR A 68 -0.91 4.14 -10.05
N PRO A 69 -0.71 2.82 -10.24
CA PRO A 69 -0.72 2.21 -11.57
C PRO A 69 -2.04 2.37 -12.34
N GLY A 70 -3.14 2.66 -11.65
CA GLY A 70 -4.44 2.94 -12.26
C GLY A 70 -4.56 4.31 -12.93
N LEU A 71 -3.65 5.25 -12.64
CA LEU A 71 -3.63 6.56 -13.29
C LEU A 71 -2.95 6.46 -14.67
N PRO A 72 -3.52 7.08 -15.72
CA PRO A 72 -2.97 7.00 -17.08
C PRO A 72 -1.55 7.55 -17.25
N ASP A 73 -1.16 8.51 -16.41
CA ASP A 73 0.16 9.14 -16.41
C ASP A 73 1.21 8.37 -15.60
N HIS A 74 0.84 7.27 -14.94
CA HIS A 74 1.81 6.42 -14.26
C HIS A 74 2.76 5.75 -15.26
N PRO A 75 4.10 5.78 -15.04
CA PRO A 75 5.09 5.31 -16.02
C PRO A 75 4.91 3.87 -16.49
N GLN A 76 4.27 3.03 -15.67
CA GLN A 76 4.03 1.61 -15.95
C GLN A 76 2.54 1.26 -16.10
N HIS A 77 1.67 2.25 -16.38
CA HIS A 77 0.24 2.03 -16.52
C HIS A 77 -0.09 0.93 -17.55
N GLU A 78 0.48 1.02 -18.74
CA GLU A 78 0.23 0.03 -19.80
C GLU A 78 0.77 -1.37 -19.47
N LEU A 79 1.89 -1.44 -18.75
CA LEU A 79 2.40 -2.71 -18.26
C LEU A 79 1.44 -3.31 -17.21
N ALA A 80 0.98 -2.49 -16.27
CA ALA A 80 0.03 -2.91 -15.25
C ALA A 80 -1.28 -3.41 -15.87
N LYS A 81 -1.84 -2.71 -16.84
CA LYS A 81 -3.03 -3.15 -17.60
C LYS A 81 -2.85 -4.53 -18.27
N LYS A 82 -1.64 -4.80 -18.75
CA LYS A 82 -1.33 -6.08 -19.39
C LYS A 82 -1.22 -7.23 -18.39
N GLN A 83 -0.71 -6.96 -17.18
CA GLN A 83 -0.36 -8.01 -16.22
C GLN A 83 -1.36 -8.16 -15.07
N MET A 84 -2.19 -7.16 -14.81
CA MET A 84 -3.08 -7.10 -13.66
C MET A 84 -4.55 -7.04 -14.12
N SER A 85 -5.42 -7.67 -13.32
CA SER A 85 -6.88 -7.57 -13.52
C SER A 85 -7.49 -6.34 -12.86
N GLY A 86 -6.71 -5.63 -12.06
CA GLY A 86 -7.04 -4.40 -11.34
C GLY A 86 -5.78 -3.83 -10.70
N PHE A 87 -5.82 -2.58 -10.22
CA PHE A 87 -4.61 -1.83 -9.83
C PHE A 87 -4.34 -1.80 -8.32
N SER A 88 -5.05 -2.63 -7.55
CA SER A 88 -4.93 -2.77 -6.10
C SER A 88 -5.30 -1.53 -5.27
N GLY A 89 -5.07 -1.63 -3.93
CA GLY A 89 -5.35 -0.56 -2.97
C GLY A 89 -4.12 0.27 -2.56
N MET A 90 -2.97 0.13 -3.25
CA MET A 90 -1.73 0.80 -2.84
C MET A 90 -1.51 2.09 -3.62
N VAL A 91 -1.51 3.22 -2.92
CA VAL A 91 -1.25 4.56 -3.49
C VAL A 91 -0.06 5.17 -2.76
N SER A 92 0.89 5.74 -3.50
CA SER A 92 1.94 6.57 -2.91
C SER A 92 1.84 7.99 -3.44
N PHE A 93 2.16 8.97 -2.61
CA PHE A 93 2.17 10.37 -3.01
C PHE A 93 3.25 11.14 -2.24
N THR A 94 3.71 12.24 -2.79
CA THR A 94 4.71 13.10 -2.16
C THR A 94 4.06 14.43 -1.77
N LEU A 95 4.21 14.82 -0.51
CA LEU A 95 3.80 16.14 -0.02
C LEU A 95 4.90 17.17 -0.22
N LYS A 96 4.51 18.38 -0.61
CA LYS A 96 5.35 19.55 -0.53
C LYS A 96 5.67 19.85 0.93
N GLY A 97 6.91 20.24 1.24
CA GLY A 97 7.34 20.50 2.60
C GLY A 97 7.96 19.29 3.34
N GLY A 98 8.14 18.17 2.65
CA GLY A 98 8.96 17.04 3.13
C GLY A 98 8.43 16.37 4.40
N THR A 99 9.35 16.00 5.29
CA THR A 99 9.05 15.26 6.54
C THR A 99 8.09 16.01 7.45
N GLU A 100 8.22 17.33 7.57
CA GLU A 100 7.36 18.14 8.46
C GLU A 100 5.91 18.10 7.99
N ALA A 101 5.66 18.28 6.69
CA ALA A 101 4.32 18.19 6.12
C ALA A 101 3.75 16.77 6.27
N ALA A 102 4.57 15.74 6.08
CA ALA A 102 4.18 14.35 6.27
C ALA A 102 3.71 14.08 7.71
N TYR A 103 4.47 14.52 8.72
CA TYR A 103 4.09 14.35 10.13
C TYR A 103 2.87 15.18 10.50
N ALA A 104 2.76 16.42 10.02
CA ALA A 104 1.57 17.24 10.24
C ALA A 104 0.30 16.58 9.66
N ALA A 105 0.43 15.95 8.51
CA ALA A 105 -0.67 15.22 7.89
C ALA A 105 -1.11 14.01 8.72
N VAL A 106 -0.17 13.14 9.13
CA VAL A 106 -0.54 11.91 9.89
C VAL A 106 -1.15 12.20 11.24
N GLN A 107 -0.80 13.32 11.88
CA GLN A 107 -1.41 13.74 13.15
C GLN A 107 -2.88 14.15 13.03
N LYS A 108 -3.33 14.50 11.82
CA LYS A 108 -4.70 14.96 11.55
C LYS A 108 -5.60 13.83 11.01
N THR A 109 -5.04 12.68 10.59
CA THR A 109 -5.83 11.54 10.10
C THR A 109 -6.66 10.92 11.24
N ARG A 110 -7.83 10.38 10.90
CA ARG A 110 -8.76 9.69 11.82
C ARG A 110 -9.25 8.36 11.27
N VAL A 111 -9.31 8.23 9.95
CA VAL A 111 -9.69 7.00 9.25
C VAL A 111 -8.44 6.25 8.83
N PHE A 112 -7.47 6.95 8.24
CA PHE A 112 -6.18 6.36 7.96
C PHE A 112 -5.36 6.23 9.25
N HIS A 113 -5.06 5.00 9.65
CA HIS A 113 -4.22 4.73 10.82
C HIS A 113 -2.74 4.83 10.45
N PHE A 114 -1.97 5.59 11.23
CA PHE A 114 -0.52 5.69 11.05
C PHE A 114 0.16 4.43 11.57
N ALA A 115 0.50 3.52 10.68
CA ALA A 115 1.09 2.22 11.02
C ALA A 115 1.89 1.62 9.86
N GLU A 116 2.85 0.78 10.19
CA GLU A 116 3.48 -0.13 9.24
C GLU A 116 2.52 -1.30 8.99
N SER A 117 2.31 -1.70 7.84
CA SER A 117 1.52 -2.82 7.33
C SER A 117 0.81 -2.39 6.05
N LEU A 118 0.10 -3.31 5.44
CA LEU A 118 -0.68 -3.04 4.23
C LEU A 118 -1.67 -4.18 3.97
N GLY A 119 -2.67 -3.91 3.12
CA GLY A 119 -3.55 -4.93 2.55
C GLY A 119 -4.69 -5.38 3.46
N GLY A 120 -4.82 -4.80 4.66
CA GLY A 120 -5.98 -4.99 5.52
C GLY A 120 -7.23 -4.29 4.98
N VAL A 121 -8.38 -4.57 5.58
CA VAL A 121 -9.65 -3.91 5.24
C VAL A 121 -9.70 -2.46 5.75
N GLU A 122 -8.91 -2.17 6.78
CA GLU A 122 -8.67 -0.83 7.31
C GLU A 122 -7.66 -0.06 6.46
N SER A 123 -7.86 1.24 6.36
CA SER A 123 -6.94 2.15 5.67
C SER A 123 -5.74 2.51 6.54
N LEU A 124 -4.55 2.34 5.98
CA LEU A 124 -3.28 2.67 6.64
C LEU A 124 -2.52 3.73 5.88
N ILE A 125 -1.83 4.60 6.64
CA ILE A 125 -0.89 5.59 6.11
C ILE A 125 0.49 5.36 6.73
N THR A 126 1.52 5.35 5.91
CA THR A 126 2.91 5.11 6.33
C THR A 126 3.79 6.23 5.79
N HIS A 127 4.77 6.68 6.59
CA HIS A 127 5.86 7.55 6.15
C HIS A 127 7.13 6.71 5.98
N PRO A 128 7.44 6.21 4.77
CA PRO A 128 8.51 5.23 4.57
C PRO A 128 9.88 5.71 5.04
N ALA A 129 10.20 7.00 4.86
CA ALA A 129 11.51 7.55 5.20
C ALA A 129 11.89 7.41 6.68
N THR A 130 10.92 7.45 7.59
CA THR A 130 11.16 7.36 9.05
C THR A 130 10.66 6.06 9.68
N MET A 131 10.01 5.20 8.89
CA MET A 131 9.48 3.91 9.34
C MET A 131 10.18 2.75 8.60
N THR A 132 9.57 2.25 7.55
CA THR A 132 10.01 1.03 6.86
C THR A 132 11.39 1.13 6.20
N HIS A 133 11.87 2.35 5.90
CA HIS A 133 13.15 2.61 5.23
C HIS A 133 14.11 3.45 6.10
N ALA A 134 13.81 3.62 7.38
CA ALA A 134 14.62 4.45 8.30
C ALA A 134 16.08 3.96 8.44
N ALA A 135 16.33 2.67 8.30
CA ALA A 135 17.67 2.08 8.36
C ALA A 135 18.50 2.29 7.07
N ILE A 136 17.89 2.78 5.98
CA ILE A 136 18.57 2.99 4.70
C ILE A 136 19.11 4.42 4.67
N PRO A 137 20.40 4.63 4.34
CA PRO A 137 20.96 5.97 4.20
C PRO A 137 20.14 6.82 3.22
N ARG A 138 19.94 8.10 3.56
CA ARG A 138 19.08 9.04 2.83
C ARG A 138 19.37 9.04 1.32
N GLU A 139 20.61 9.17 0.93
CA GLU A 139 21.02 9.19 -0.47
C GLU A 139 20.57 7.92 -1.23
N GLN A 140 20.73 6.76 -0.60
CA GLN A 140 20.33 5.48 -1.21
C GLN A 140 18.81 5.30 -1.33
N ARG A 141 18.03 5.78 -0.34
CA ARG A 141 16.58 5.68 -0.43
C ARG A 141 15.99 6.71 -1.39
N GLU A 142 16.55 7.94 -1.46
CA GLU A 142 16.14 8.96 -2.44
C GLU A 142 16.42 8.53 -3.87
N ALA A 143 17.58 7.89 -4.12
CA ALA A 143 17.90 7.29 -5.43
C ALA A 143 16.90 6.21 -5.87
N ARG A 144 16.13 5.64 -4.93
CA ARG A 144 15.05 4.68 -5.18
C ARG A 144 13.64 5.33 -5.18
N GLY A 145 13.57 6.66 -5.13
CA GLY A 145 12.32 7.42 -5.12
C GLY A 145 11.65 7.54 -3.75
N VAL A 146 12.28 7.07 -2.66
CA VAL A 146 11.76 7.23 -1.30
C VAL A 146 12.27 8.54 -0.73
N THR A 147 11.59 9.62 -1.06
CA THR A 147 11.90 10.99 -0.62
C THR A 147 11.39 11.27 0.80
N ASP A 148 11.79 12.40 1.38
CA ASP A 148 11.37 12.83 2.71
C ASP A 148 9.89 13.21 2.81
N GLY A 149 9.25 13.54 1.70
CA GLY A 149 7.82 13.86 1.63
C GLY A 149 6.94 12.69 1.19
N LEU A 150 7.54 11.53 0.88
CA LEU A 150 6.79 10.37 0.37
C LEU A 150 5.92 9.76 1.47
N MET A 151 4.64 9.62 1.16
CA MET A 151 3.64 8.90 1.94
C MET A 151 3.12 7.69 1.16
N ARG A 152 2.81 6.61 1.85
CA ARG A 152 2.18 5.43 1.27
C ARG A 152 0.84 5.16 1.95
N LEU A 153 -0.20 5.00 1.18
CA LEU A 153 -1.51 4.56 1.62
C LEU A 153 -1.73 3.09 1.25
N SER A 154 -2.20 2.32 2.19
CA SER A 154 -2.91 1.06 1.94
C SER A 154 -4.39 1.38 2.12
N VAL A 155 -5.07 1.64 1.01
CA VAL A 155 -6.47 2.08 1.01
C VAL A 155 -7.36 0.89 1.31
N GLY A 156 -8.19 1.01 2.34
CA GLY A 156 -9.12 -0.01 2.80
C GLY A 156 -10.46 -0.02 2.05
N ILE A 157 -11.47 -0.60 2.70
CA ILE A 157 -12.81 -0.76 2.11
C ILE A 157 -13.86 0.12 2.78
N GLU A 158 -13.45 1.14 3.52
CA GLU A 158 -14.33 2.13 4.12
C GLU A 158 -15.08 2.94 3.03
N ASP A 159 -16.06 3.72 3.42
CA ASP A 159 -16.73 4.62 2.46
C ASP A 159 -15.72 5.61 1.87
N LYS A 160 -15.68 5.71 0.54
CA LYS A 160 -14.70 6.57 -0.16
C LYS A 160 -14.83 8.06 0.18
N LYS A 161 -16.02 8.53 0.59
CA LYS A 161 -16.21 9.92 1.03
C LYS A 161 -15.53 10.18 2.36
N ASP A 162 -15.54 9.19 3.27
CA ASP A 162 -14.88 9.29 4.56
C ASP A 162 -13.35 9.30 4.36
N LEU A 163 -12.83 8.46 3.46
CA LEU A 163 -11.42 8.44 3.10
C LEU A 163 -10.95 9.78 2.52
N ILE A 164 -11.68 10.34 1.57
CA ILE A 164 -11.36 11.63 0.96
C ILE A 164 -11.48 12.75 2.00
N SER A 165 -12.53 12.75 2.82
CA SER A 165 -12.72 13.76 3.87
C SER A 165 -11.61 13.74 4.91
N ASP A 166 -11.08 12.55 5.22
CA ASP A 166 -9.94 12.38 6.11
C ASP A 166 -8.66 12.98 5.53
N LEU A 167 -8.40 12.73 4.24
CA LEU A 167 -7.25 13.31 3.54
C LEU A 167 -7.38 14.83 3.34
N VAL A 168 -8.58 15.36 3.04
CA VAL A 168 -8.82 16.80 2.99
C VAL A 168 -8.40 17.46 4.30
N ARG A 169 -8.84 16.90 5.43
CA ARG A 169 -8.46 17.42 6.76
C ARG A 169 -6.96 17.28 7.02
N ALA A 170 -6.36 16.15 6.63
CA ALA A 170 -4.96 15.83 6.89
C ALA A 170 -3.99 16.76 6.14
N ILE A 171 -4.29 17.02 4.85
CA ILE A 171 -3.38 17.73 3.93
C ILE A 171 -3.68 19.24 3.87
N SER A 172 -4.79 19.71 4.47
CA SER A 172 -5.11 21.15 4.49
C SER A 172 -3.96 21.95 5.11
N PRO A 173 -3.56 23.08 4.48
CA PRO A 173 -2.59 24.00 5.08
C PRO A 173 -3.03 24.40 6.50
N VAL A 174 -2.05 24.64 7.35
CA VAL A 174 -2.27 25.15 8.72
C VAL A 174 -2.63 26.62 8.67
#